data_df1dff19bc7ef27268ce077a769fc4c4
#
_entry.id   df1dff19bc7ef27268ce077a769fc4c4
#
_cell.length_a   1.000
_cell.length_b   1.000
_cell.length_c   1.000
_cell.angle_alpha   90.00
_cell.angle_beta   90.00
_cell.angle_gamma   90.00
#
_symmetry.space_group_name_H-M   'P 1'
#
loop_
_entity.id
_entity.type
_entity.pdbx_description
1 polymer ?
#
loop_
_entity_poly.entity_id
_entity_poly.type
_entity_poly.pdbx_seq_one_letter_code
_entity_poly.pdbx_strand_id
1 'polypeptide(L)'
;MNNKKKWSIIGLIVIIVAVVIAAWPKGNNSKQTTKGATITIGSKNFSESKIVMQIWTDALKKDGYNVKTKPNISSSVVYQAIKSKQIDLYPEYTGTIAMTYLKGKIVGKSADAIANIARKGMKKQGLTTLNYAPGNDAQGIAIRTSVAKKYGIKTIYDLQKKANKIRFASQGEFDKREDGIPGLTKVYGKFNFKSHKVYDPSLKYQILAKGEGDITPASTTEGQLATGKYFALTDNKHFWPAYNLVPLVRNQTLKDNPGIKKVLKKIDRKLTTTELQKLNKKVDVDGQSYQSVAKDWVDKNY
;
A
#
# COMPACT_ATOMS: atom_id res chain seq x y z
N MET A 1 68.15 1.31 43.37
CA MET A 1 67.86 1.20 41.95
C MET A 1 67.90 2.61 41.37
N ASN A 2 68.73 2.79 40.37
CA ASN A 2 69.13 4.12 39.89
C ASN A 2 68.08 4.84 39.12
N ASN A 3 67.69 6.05 39.48
CA ASN A 3 66.62 6.84 38.89
C ASN A 3 66.73 7.04 37.36
N LYS A 4 67.93 6.89 36.79
CA LYS A 4 68.16 6.98 35.35
C LYS A 4 67.49 5.82 34.55
N LYS A 5 67.38 4.60 35.10
CA LYS A 5 66.71 3.47 34.45
C LYS A 5 65.17 3.60 34.39
N LYS A 6 64.56 4.28 35.36
CA LYS A 6 63.12 4.52 35.37
C LYS A 6 62.65 5.51 34.29
N TRP A 7 63.46 6.51 33.99
CA TRP A 7 63.14 7.49 32.93
C TRP A 7 63.25 6.92 31.51
N SER A 8 64.22 6.01 31.29
CA SER A 8 64.35 5.33 29.98
C SER A 8 63.20 4.38 29.67
N ILE A 9 62.63 3.72 30.67
CA ILE A 9 61.48 2.84 30.50
C ILE A 9 60.18 3.65 30.22
N ILE A 10 60.00 4.80 30.91
CA ILE A 10 58.86 5.67 30.68
C ILE A 10 58.91 6.31 29.28
N GLY A 11 60.12 6.73 28.84
CA GLY A 11 60.31 7.28 27.48
C GLY A 11 59.97 6.29 26.38
N LEU A 12 60.35 4.99 26.55
CA LEU A 12 60.11 3.93 25.58
C LEU A 12 58.59 3.60 25.49
N ILE A 13 57.90 3.60 26.63
CA ILE A 13 56.43 3.33 26.64
C ILE A 13 55.65 4.47 25.97
N VAL A 14 56.06 5.73 26.16
CA VAL A 14 55.39 6.88 25.52
C VAL A 14 55.59 6.85 24.00
N ILE A 15 56.77 6.46 23.49
CA ILE A 15 57.04 6.35 22.05
C ILE A 15 56.22 5.20 21.43
N ILE A 16 56.10 4.04 22.10
CA ILE A 16 55.31 2.91 21.62
C ILE A 16 53.82 3.26 21.57
N VAL A 17 53.28 3.98 22.56
CA VAL A 17 51.88 4.43 22.57
C VAL A 17 51.62 5.44 21.47
N ALA A 18 52.56 6.38 21.20
CA ALA A 18 52.44 7.35 20.13
C ALA A 18 52.47 6.70 18.74
N VAL A 19 53.29 5.65 18.51
CA VAL A 19 53.34 4.94 17.23
C VAL A 19 52.10 4.05 17.01
N VAL A 20 51.55 3.44 18.06
CA VAL A 20 50.30 2.66 17.97
C VAL A 20 49.09 3.54 17.66
N ILE A 21 49.05 4.78 18.18
CA ILE A 21 47.96 5.73 17.88
C ILE A 21 48.09 6.26 16.42
N ALA A 22 49.30 6.38 15.87
CA ALA A 22 49.51 6.80 14.48
C ALA A 22 49.23 5.71 13.45
N ALA A 23 49.25 4.42 13.85
CA ALA A 23 49.00 3.27 12.98
C ALA A 23 47.56 2.73 13.03
N TRP A 24 46.66 3.31 13.83
CA TRP A 24 45.28 2.97 13.72
C TRP A 24 44.75 3.45 12.37
N PRO A 25 44.19 2.55 11.52
CA PRO A 25 43.57 3.01 10.29
C PRO A 25 42.47 4.01 10.69
N LYS A 26 42.65 5.28 10.30
CA LYS A 26 41.56 6.24 10.29
C LYS A 26 40.45 5.58 9.48
N GLY A 27 39.51 4.94 10.17
CA GLY A 27 38.29 4.47 9.55
C GLY A 27 37.74 5.64 8.76
N ASN A 28 37.76 5.50 7.45
CA ASN A 28 37.05 6.42 6.56
C ASN A 28 35.56 6.30 6.87
N ASN A 29 35.13 6.90 7.98
CA ASN A 29 33.74 7.26 8.19
C ASN A 29 33.45 8.36 7.17
N SER A 30 33.36 7.97 5.90
CA SER A 30 32.64 8.75 4.92
C SER A 30 31.21 8.82 5.44
N LYS A 31 30.91 9.85 6.22
CA LYS A 31 29.50 10.24 6.49
C LYS A 31 28.90 10.40 5.11
N GLN A 32 28.18 9.36 4.68
CA GLN A 32 27.39 9.42 3.47
C GLN A 32 26.46 10.61 3.67
N THR A 33 26.74 11.70 2.99
CA THR A 33 25.95 12.93 3.08
C THR A 33 24.56 12.59 2.55
N THR A 34 23.63 12.39 3.47
CA THR A 34 22.24 12.09 3.13
C THR A 34 21.58 13.33 2.53
N LYS A 35 20.81 13.15 1.47
CA LYS A 35 20.06 14.24 0.83
C LYS A 35 18.89 14.67 1.72
N GLY A 36 18.83 15.97 2.02
CA GLY A 36 17.68 16.56 2.70
C GLY A 36 17.50 16.17 4.16
N ALA A 37 16.36 16.53 4.73
CA ALA A 37 15.95 16.17 6.08
C ALA A 37 15.46 14.72 6.16
N THR A 38 15.54 14.11 7.34
CA THR A 38 15.00 12.76 7.57
C THR A 38 13.51 12.70 7.22
N ILE A 39 13.12 11.66 6.50
CA ILE A 39 11.74 11.40 6.06
C ILE A 39 11.18 10.23 6.84
N THR A 40 10.05 10.39 7.51
CA THR A 40 9.33 9.29 8.17
C THR A 40 8.14 8.85 7.32
N ILE A 41 8.19 7.62 6.78
CA ILE A 41 7.11 7.05 5.98
C ILE A 41 6.24 6.16 6.85
N GLY A 42 4.94 6.45 6.88
CA GLY A 42 3.94 5.63 7.57
C GLY A 42 3.31 4.57 6.67
N SER A 43 2.66 3.57 7.26
CA SER A 43 1.71 2.70 6.57
C SER A 43 0.49 2.39 7.42
N LYS A 44 -0.62 2.10 6.76
CA LYS A 44 -1.77 1.45 7.39
C LYS A 44 -1.40 0.00 7.79
N ASN A 45 -2.28 -0.66 8.52
CA ASN A 45 -2.04 -1.98 9.13
C ASN A 45 -2.41 -3.19 8.22
N PHE A 46 -2.43 -3.02 6.90
CA PHE A 46 -2.63 -4.10 5.93
C PHE A 46 -1.47 -4.21 4.93
N SER A 47 -1.36 -5.36 4.27
CA SER A 47 -0.17 -5.77 3.51
C SER A 47 0.20 -4.80 2.40
N GLU A 48 -0.73 -4.38 1.54
CA GLU A 48 -0.45 -3.47 0.43
C GLU A 48 0.17 -2.16 0.91
N SER A 49 -0.40 -1.54 1.95
CA SER A 49 0.12 -0.29 2.48
C SER A 49 1.54 -0.44 3.04
N LYS A 50 1.86 -1.58 3.68
CA LYS A 50 3.21 -1.89 4.18
C LYS A 50 4.21 -2.14 3.05
N ILE A 51 3.79 -2.89 2.03
CA ILE A 51 4.62 -3.17 0.85
C ILE A 51 4.98 -1.86 0.14
N VAL A 52 4.00 -1.01 -0.14
CA VAL A 52 4.22 0.25 -0.84
C VAL A 52 5.08 1.22 -0.01
N MET A 53 4.83 1.33 1.30
CA MET A 53 5.68 2.08 2.23
C MET A 53 7.14 1.60 2.13
N GLN A 54 7.37 0.29 2.13
CA GLN A 54 8.71 -0.27 2.08
C GLN A 54 9.37 -0.07 0.71
N ILE A 55 8.63 -0.21 -0.40
CA ILE A 55 9.11 0.10 -1.76
C ILE A 55 9.58 1.55 -1.84
N TRP A 56 8.79 2.50 -1.35
CA TRP A 56 9.19 3.92 -1.32
C TRP A 56 10.41 4.14 -0.43
N THR A 57 10.46 3.47 0.72
CA THR A 57 11.60 3.54 1.65
C THR A 57 12.90 3.09 0.99
N ASP A 58 12.87 1.91 0.36
CA ASP A 58 14.08 1.31 -0.23
C ASP A 58 14.58 2.11 -1.44
N ALA A 59 13.67 2.59 -2.28
CA ALA A 59 14.02 3.42 -3.42
C ALA A 59 14.56 4.80 -2.99
N LEU A 60 13.98 5.44 -1.99
CA LEU A 60 14.47 6.71 -1.47
C LEU A 60 15.84 6.55 -0.79
N LYS A 61 16.05 5.47 -0.04
CA LYS A 61 17.37 5.14 0.53
C LYS A 61 18.41 4.91 -0.56
N LYS A 62 18.06 4.19 -1.63
CA LYS A 62 18.93 3.96 -2.80
C LYS A 62 19.32 5.26 -3.48
N ASP A 63 18.45 6.27 -3.47
CA ASP A 63 18.73 7.63 -3.96
C ASP A 63 19.44 8.53 -2.93
N GLY A 64 19.83 8.01 -1.77
CA GLY A 64 20.63 8.71 -0.75
C GLY A 64 19.82 9.52 0.26
N TYR A 65 18.50 9.32 0.37
CA TYR A 65 17.69 9.96 1.41
C TYR A 65 17.79 9.20 2.75
N ASN A 66 17.71 9.96 3.86
CA ASN A 66 17.58 9.37 5.19
C ASN A 66 16.11 9.07 5.47
N VAL A 67 15.71 7.79 5.52
CA VAL A 67 14.32 7.38 5.65
C VAL A 67 14.12 6.48 6.85
N LYS A 68 13.11 6.79 7.68
CA LYS A 68 12.57 5.98 8.78
C LYS A 68 11.18 5.48 8.39
N THR A 69 10.77 4.33 8.95
CA THR A 69 9.43 3.76 8.73
C THR A 69 8.64 3.73 10.03
N LYS A 70 7.32 3.94 9.93
CA LYS A 70 6.35 3.76 11.02
C LYS A 70 5.17 2.93 10.49
N PRO A 71 5.33 1.60 10.45
CA PRO A 71 4.28 0.69 9.94
C PRO A 71 3.15 0.49 10.96
N ASN A 72 2.09 -0.22 10.53
CA ASN A 72 0.99 -0.68 11.38
C ASN A 72 0.15 0.41 12.05
N ILE A 73 0.01 1.58 11.44
CA ILE A 73 -0.89 2.62 11.95
C ILE A 73 -2.33 2.25 11.54
N SER A 74 -3.26 2.25 12.49
CA SER A 74 -4.67 2.00 12.18
C SER A 74 -5.18 2.99 11.12
N SER A 75 -6.01 2.49 10.19
CA SER A 75 -6.62 3.31 9.13
C SER A 75 -7.44 4.49 9.69
N SER A 76 -7.98 4.37 10.89
CA SER A 76 -8.74 5.42 11.56
C SER A 76 -7.88 6.59 12.08
N VAL A 77 -6.57 6.36 12.31
CA VAL A 77 -5.68 7.37 12.93
C VAL A 77 -4.52 7.82 12.04
N VAL A 78 -4.23 7.12 10.93
CA VAL A 78 -3.08 7.46 10.05
C VAL A 78 -3.15 8.89 9.51
N TYR A 79 -4.36 9.37 9.21
CA TYR A 79 -4.56 10.74 8.77
C TYR A 79 -4.22 11.76 9.85
N GLN A 80 -4.52 11.47 11.13
CA GLN A 80 -4.09 12.32 12.23
C GLN A 80 -2.58 12.25 12.44
N ALA A 81 -1.95 11.09 12.22
CA ALA A 81 -0.50 10.95 12.34
C ALA A 81 0.27 11.85 11.36
N ILE A 82 -0.20 12.00 10.10
CA ILE A 82 0.44 12.95 9.17
C ILE A 82 0.14 14.41 9.54
N LYS A 83 -1.06 14.73 10.01
CA LYS A 83 -1.41 16.09 10.45
C LYS A 83 -0.62 16.51 11.68
N SER A 84 -0.41 15.62 12.65
CA SER A 84 0.39 15.85 13.85
C SER A 84 1.91 15.72 13.63
N LYS A 85 2.36 15.58 12.39
CA LYS A 85 3.78 15.49 12.00
C LYS A 85 4.51 14.25 12.57
N GLN A 86 3.79 13.20 12.96
CA GLN A 86 4.38 11.93 13.39
C GLN A 86 4.92 11.12 12.22
N ILE A 87 4.39 11.35 11.01
CA ILE A 87 4.86 10.83 9.73
C ILE A 87 4.86 11.95 8.70
N ASP A 88 5.68 11.82 7.66
CA ASP A 88 5.87 12.82 6.61
C ASP A 88 5.11 12.49 5.34
N LEU A 89 4.93 11.20 5.05
CA LEU A 89 4.10 10.70 3.97
C LEU A 89 3.64 9.28 4.26
N TYR A 90 2.61 8.85 3.55
CA TYR A 90 2.15 7.45 3.56
C TYR A 90 1.34 7.12 2.29
N PRO A 91 1.23 5.82 1.92
CA PRO A 91 0.34 5.36 0.85
C PRO A 91 -1.12 5.55 1.25
N GLU A 92 -1.84 6.35 0.49
CA GLU A 92 -3.28 6.59 0.66
C GLU A 92 -4.00 6.33 -0.67
N TYR A 93 -5.30 6.44 -0.69
CA TYR A 93 -6.14 6.21 -1.86
C TYR A 93 -6.98 7.44 -2.16
N THR A 94 -7.09 7.79 -3.44
CA THR A 94 -7.80 9.00 -3.90
C THR A 94 -9.25 9.01 -3.44
N GLY A 95 -9.94 7.86 -3.51
CA GLY A 95 -11.32 7.70 -3.04
C GLY A 95 -11.46 7.89 -1.53
N THR A 96 -10.53 7.32 -0.73
CA THR A 96 -10.51 7.50 0.73
C THR A 96 -10.36 8.97 1.10
N ILE A 97 -9.41 9.68 0.45
CA ILE A 97 -9.22 11.11 0.70
C ILE A 97 -10.52 11.87 0.40
N ALA A 98 -11.07 11.67 -0.79
CA ALA A 98 -12.23 12.45 -1.25
C ALA A 98 -13.48 12.16 -0.42
N MET A 99 -13.76 10.88 -0.10
CA MET A 99 -15.00 10.48 0.56
C MET A 99 -14.89 10.50 2.09
N THR A 100 -13.80 9.99 2.65
CA THR A 100 -13.66 9.84 4.10
C THR A 100 -13.16 11.11 4.77
N TYR A 101 -12.10 11.74 4.23
CA TYR A 101 -11.50 12.91 4.86
C TYR A 101 -12.15 14.22 4.46
N LEU A 102 -12.60 14.33 3.20
CA LEU A 102 -13.22 15.54 2.67
C LEU A 102 -14.75 15.49 2.62
N LYS A 103 -15.37 14.33 2.94
CA LYS A 103 -16.83 14.12 2.93
C LYS A 103 -17.47 14.44 1.57
N GLY A 104 -16.71 14.29 0.49
CA GLY A 104 -17.16 14.58 -0.88
C GLY A 104 -17.98 13.44 -1.48
N LYS A 105 -18.90 13.78 -2.39
CA LYS A 105 -19.65 12.81 -3.21
C LYS A 105 -18.81 12.45 -4.45
N ILE A 106 -18.46 11.17 -4.62
CA ILE A 106 -17.55 10.70 -5.69
C ILE A 106 -18.15 9.61 -6.58
N VAL A 107 -19.32 9.07 -6.24
CA VAL A 107 -20.02 8.09 -7.08
C VAL A 107 -20.26 8.66 -8.48
N GLY A 108 -19.96 7.89 -9.52
CA GLY A 108 -20.09 8.30 -10.92
C GLY A 108 -19.02 9.28 -11.42
N LYS A 109 -18.01 9.61 -10.62
CA LYS A 109 -16.89 10.47 -11.06
C LYS A 109 -15.74 9.62 -11.60
N SER A 110 -15.05 10.17 -12.61
CA SER A 110 -13.82 9.57 -13.14
C SER A 110 -12.68 9.60 -12.10
N ALA A 111 -11.68 8.72 -12.28
CA ALA A 111 -10.48 8.67 -11.44
C ALA A 111 -9.79 10.04 -11.34
N ASP A 112 -9.67 10.75 -12.47
CA ASP A 112 -9.06 12.09 -12.52
C ASP A 112 -9.88 13.13 -11.75
N ALA A 113 -11.21 13.08 -11.86
CA ALA A 113 -12.09 13.98 -11.09
C ALA A 113 -11.93 13.75 -9.59
N ILE A 114 -11.88 12.49 -9.15
CA ILE A 114 -11.66 12.10 -7.75
C ILE A 114 -10.28 12.56 -7.26
N ALA A 115 -9.23 12.31 -8.05
CA ALA A 115 -7.87 12.75 -7.73
C ALA A 115 -7.77 14.29 -7.63
N ASN A 116 -8.48 15.03 -8.49
CA ASN A 116 -8.53 16.49 -8.42
C ASN A 116 -9.25 17.00 -7.15
N ILE A 117 -10.34 16.33 -6.73
CA ILE A 117 -11.01 16.62 -5.45
C ILE A 117 -10.02 16.43 -4.30
N ALA A 118 -9.36 15.26 -4.26
CA ALA A 118 -8.35 14.94 -3.25
C ALA A 118 -7.22 15.98 -3.20
N ARG A 119 -6.66 16.34 -4.36
CA ARG A 119 -5.57 17.32 -4.47
C ARG A 119 -5.97 18.70 -3.95
N LYS A 120 -7.12 19.21 -4.40
CA LYS A 120 -7.62 20.53 -3.98
C LYS A 120 -7.91 20.58 -2.48
N GLY A 121 -8.53 19.53 -1.94
CA GLY A 121 -8.87 19.45 -0.52
C GLY A 121 -7.65 19.32 0.38
N MET A 122 -6.69 18.47 0.04
CA MET A 122 -5.47 18.27 0.83
C MET A 122 -4.56 19.50 0.83
N LYS A 123 -4.48 20.23 -0.31
CA LYS A 123 -3.72 21.50 -0.39
C LYS A 123 -4.14 22.49 0.69
N LYS A 124 -5.44 22.62 0.98
CA LYS A 124 -5.99 23.49 2.04
C LYS A 124 -5.58 23.06 3.44
N GLN A 125 -5.09 21.84 3.61
CA GLN A 125 -4.69 21.24 4.89
C GLN A 125 -3.17 21.13 5.06
N GLY A 126 -2.37 21.80 4.19
CA GLY A 126 -0.91 21.74 4.26
C GLY A 126 -0.32 20.42 3.75
N LEU A 127 -1.12 19.64 3.02
CA LEU A 127 -0.75 18.35 2.45
C LEU A 127 -0.80 18.40 0.92
N THR A 128 -0.03 17.53 0.28
CA THR A 128 -0.04 17.34 -1.19
C THR A 128 -0.31 15.88 -1.50
N THR A 129 -1.29 15.62 -2.36
CA THR A 129 -1.35 14.34 -3.09
C THR A 129 -0.48 14.48 -4.33
N LEU A 130 0.46 13.54 -4.51
CA LEU A 130 1.24 13.48 -5.75
C LEU A 130 0.41 12.86 -6.88
N ASN A 131 1.06 12.46 -7.99
CA ASN A 131 0.36 11.73 -9.03
C ASN A 131 -0.03 10.34 -8.48
N TYR A 132 -1.25 9.92 -8.75
CA TYR A 132 -1.69 8.59 -8.36
C TYR A 132 -1.11 7.50 -9.28
N ALA A 133 -0.99 6.30 -8.74
CA ALA A 133 -0.60 5.10 -9.46
C ALA A 133 -1.78 4.57 -10.32
N PRO A 134 -1.53 3.81 -11.39
CA PRO A 134 -2.59 3.09 -12.11
C PRO A 134 -3.33 2.06 -11.24
N GLY A 135 -2.69 1.61 -10.15
CA GLY A 135 -3.27 0.67 -9.20
C GLY A 135 -4.51 1.25 -8.51
N ASN A 136 -5.59 0.50 -8.57
CA ASN A 136 -6.91 0.87 -8.05
C ASN A 136 -7.38 -0.22 -7.08
N ASP A 137 -7.47 0.11 -5.79
CA ASP A 137 -7.97 -0.76 -4.72
C ASP A 137 -9.46 -0.46 -4.45
N ALA A 138 -10.28 -0.65 -5.47
CA ALA A 138 -11.72 -0.45 -5.38
C ALA A 138 -12.44 -1.65 -4.74
N GLN A 139 -13.65 -1.42 -4.26
CA GLN A 139 -14.56 -2.51 -3.94
C GLN A 139 -14.90 -3.31 -5.20
N GLY A 140 -15.22 -4.60 -5.02
CA GLY A 140 -15.56 -5.49 -6.10
C GLY A 140 -16.21 -6.79 -5.59
N ILE A 141 -16.45 -7.68 -6.51
CA ILE A 141 -16.91 -9.06 -6.23
C ILE A 141 -15.92 -10.02 -6.88
N ALA A 142 -15.30 -10.87 -6.06
CA ALA A 142 -14.50 -11.98 -6.53
C ALA A 142 -15.40 -13.18 -6.87
N ILE A 143 -15.11 -13.86 -7.98
CA ILE A 143 -15.77 -15.07 -8.41
C ILE A 143 -14.76 -16.19 -8.59
N ARG A 144 -15.14 -17.43 -8.29
CA ARG A 144 -14.35 -18.62 -8.65
C ARG A 144 -14.23 -18.74 -10.17
N THR A 145 -13.00 -18.86 -10.68
CA THR A 145 -12.72 -18.95 -12.14
C THR A 145 -13.48 -20.10 -12.80
N SER A 146 -13.60 -21.26 -12.12
CA SER A 146 -14.35 -22.41 -12.63
C SER A 146 -15.84 -22.11 -12.80
N VAL A 147 -16.44 -21.39 -11.86
CA VAL A 147 -17.87 -20.98 -11.88
C VAL A 147 -18.12 -19.94 -12.98
N ALA A 148 -17.23 -18.95 -13.07
CA ALA A 148 -17.28 -17.93 -14.09
C ALA A 148 -17.23 -18.54 -15.51
N LYS A 149 -16.31 -19.47 -15.75
CA LYS A 149 -16.21 -20.22 -17.03
C LYS A 149 -17.49 -21.03 -17.29
N LYS A 150 -17.96 -21.78 -16.29
CA LYS A 150 -19.16 -22.63 -16.42
C LYS A 150 -20.40 -21.84 -16.85
N TYR A 151 -20.57 -20.63 -16.31
CA TYR A 151 -21.78 -19.83 -16.56
C TYR A 151 -21.53 -18.62 -17.47
N GLY A 152 -20.31 -18.42 -18.00
CA GLY A 152 -19.96 -17.29 -18.86
C GLY A 152 -20.15 -15.93 -18.14
N ILE A 153 -19.65 -15.80 -16.88
CA ILE A 153 -19.80 -14.59 -16.06
C ILE A 153 -18.45 -13.87 -16.04
N LYS A 154 -18.41 -12.63 -16.54
CA LYS A 154 -17.20 -11.78 -16.54
C LYS A 154 -17.44 -10.42 -15.90
N THR A 155 -18.67 -9.96 -15.88
CA THR A 155 -19.07 -8.62 -15.40
C THR A 155 -20.12 -8.72 -14.28
N ILE A 156 -20.33 -7.63 -13.56
CA ILE A 156 -21.43 -7.52 -12.58
C ILE A 156 -22.80 -7.66 -13.26
N TYR A 157 -22.93 -7.20 -14.51
CA TYR A 157 -24.15 -7.39 -15.30
C TYR A 157 -24.39 -8.87 -15.59
N ASP A 158 -23.37 -9.63 -16.00
CA ASP A 158 -23.51 -11.08 -16.23
C ASP A 158 -23.91 -11.80 -14.94
N LEU A 159 -23.30 -11.41 -13.82
CA LEU A 159 -23.64 -11.94 -12.50
C LEU A 159 -25.12 -11.69 -12.17
N GLN A 160 -25.61 -10.47 -12.38
CA GLN A 160 -27.00 -10.12 -12.12
C GLN A 160 -27.96 -11.02 -12.92
N LYS A 161 -27.70 -11.22 -14.21
CA LYS A 161 -28.52 -12.05 -15.09
C LYS A 161 -28.53 -13.54 -14.72
N LYS A 162 -27.47 -14.02 -14.07
CA LYS A 162 -27.26 -15.44 -13.74
C LYS A 162 -27.24 -15.70 -12.24
N ALA A 163 -27.67 -14.73 -11.42
CA ALA A 163 -27.59 -14.78 -9.97
C ALA A 163 -28.30 -16.01 -9.38
N ASN A 164 -29.38 -16.50 -9.99
CA ASN A 164 -30.12 -17.68 -9.55
C ASN A 164 -29.31 -18.99 -9.63
N LYS A 165 -28.16 -18.99 -10.27
CA LYS A 165 -27.20 -20.13 -10.36
C LYS A 165 -26.06 -20.00 -9.37
N ILE A 166 -25.92 -18.86 -8.69
CA ILE A 166 -24.73 -18.45 -7.93
C ILE A 166 -25.03 -18.42 -6.43
N ARG A 167 -24.10 -19.00 -5.66
CA ARG A 167 -24.12 -18.98 -4.19
C ARG A 167 -23.25 -17.80 -3.73
N PHE A 168 -23.88 -16.86 -3.04
CA PHE A 168 -23.20 -15.68 -2.52
C PHE A 168 -22.72 -15.91 -1.08
N ALA A 169 -21.42 -15.88 -0.86
CA ALA A 169 -20.78 -15.83 0.43
C ALA A 169 -20.56 -14.37 0.85
N SER A 170 -21.57 -13.79 1.50
CA SER A 170 -21.55 -12.41 1.95
C SER A 170 -20.73 -12.21 3.24
N GLN A 171 -20.43 -10.94 3.52
CA GLN A 171 -19.73 -10.50 4.75
C GLN A 171 -20.63 -9.68 5.69
N GLY A 172 -21.96 -9.74 5.51
CA GLY A 172 -22.95 -9.05 6.34
C GLY A 172 -22.97 -7.53 6.18
N GLU A 173 -21.86 -6.84 6.39
CA GLU A 173 -21.75 -5.39 6.16
C GLU A 173 -22.03 -5.02 4.69
N PHE A 174 -21.56 -5.83 3.75
CA PHE A 174 -21.79 -5.61 2.32
C PHE A 174 -23.28 -5.70 1.94
N ASP A 175 -24.08 -6.40 2.73
CA ASP A 175 -25.51 -6.53 2.52
C ASP A 175 -26.31 -5.28 2.91
N LYS A 176 -25.72 -4.40 3.74
CA LYS A 176 -26.38 -3.24 4.34
C LYS A 176 -25.88 -1.91 3.79
N ARG A 177 -24.66 -1.87 3.31
CA ARG A 177 -23.99 -0.63 2.85
C ARG A 177 -24.51 -0.17 1.50
N GLU A 178 -24.58 1.14 1.29
CA GLU A 178 -24.94 1.74 -0.01
C GLU A 178 -23.93 1.44 -1.13
N ASP A 179 -22.67 1.12 -0.78
CA ASP A 179 -21.64 0.66 -1.72
C ASP A 179 -21.57 -0.88 -1.83
N GLY A 180 -22.56 -1.59 -1.28
CA GLY A 180 -22.76 -3.02 -1.36
C GLY A 180 -23.98 -3.44 -2.16
N ILE A 181 -24.69 -4.49 -1.70
CA ILE A 181 -25.88 -5.05 -2.38
C ILE A 181 -26.99 -4.01 -2.59
N PRO A 182 -27.35 -3.12 -1.64
CA PRO A 182 -28.38 -2.11 -1.86
C PRO A 182 -28.08 -1.20 -3.06
N GLY A 183 -26.85 -0.65 -3.15
CA GLY A 183 -26.47 0.21 -4.26
C GLY A 183 -26.30 -0.55 -5.58
N LEU A 184 -25.71 -1.74 -5.55
CA LEU A 184 -25.63 -2.62 -6.73
C LEU A 184 -27.02 -2.93 -7.28
N THR A 185 -28.01 -3.18 -6.41
CA THR A 185 -29.41 -3.43 -6.81
C THR A 185 -30.02 -2.21 -7.49
N LYS A 186 -29.75 -1.00 -7.03
CA LYS A 186 -30.22 0.24 -7.68
C LYS A 186 -29.65 0.40 -9.10
N VAL A 187 -28.40 -0.01 -9.32
CA VAL A 187 -27.68 0.20 -10.60
C VAL A 187 -27.86 -0.97 -11.58
N TYR A 188 -27.80 -2.19 -11.09
CA TYR A 188 -27.80 -3.41 -11.93
C TYR A 188 -29.13 -4.16 -11.92
N GLY A 189 -30.04 -3.85 -10.99
CA GLY A 189 -31.24 -4.60 -10.72
C GLY A 189 -31.07 -5.66 -9.63
N LYS A 190 -32.15 -6.30 -9.21
CA LYS A 190 -32.19 -7.25 -8.10
C LYS A 190 -31.34 -8.50 -8.40
N PHE A 191 -30.56 -8.94 -7.43
CA PHE A 191 -29.78 -10.19 -7.49
C PHE A 191 -30.55 -11.30 -6.75
N ASN A 192 -31.16 -12.21 -7.49
CA ASN A 192 -31.85 -13.37 -6.94
C ASN A 192 -30.88 -14.55 -6.84
N PHE A 193 -29.96 -14.49 -5.86
CA PHE A 193 -28.95 -15.54 -5.68
C PHE A 193 -29.56 -16.90 -5.36
N LYS A 194 -28.93 -18.00 -5.86
CA LYS A 194 -29.30 -19.38 -5.50
C LYS A 194 -29.24 -19.60 -3.99
N SER A 195 -28.25 -19.06 -3.32
CA SER A 195 -28.18 -18.94 -1.88
C SER A 195 -27.39 -17.71 -1.49
N HIS A 196 -27.71 -17.13 -0.33
CA HIS A 196 -27.07 -15.96 0.24
C HIS A 196 -26.80 -16.26 1.72
N LYS A 197 -25.53 -16.46 2.06
CA LYS A 197 -25.11 -16.78 3.42
C LYS A 197 -24.02 -15.80 3.87
N VAL A 198 -24.10 -15.39 5.13
CA VAL A 198 -23.12 -14.50 5.74
C VAL A 198 -22.03 -15.34 6.39
N TYR A 199 -20.77 -14.97 6.17
CA TYR A 199 -19.57 -15.57 6.72
C TYR A 199 -18.65 -14.52 7.33
N ASP A 200 -17.75 -14.93 8.21
CA ASP A 200 -16.66 -14.07 8.69
C ASP A 200 -15.76 -13.66 7.51
N PRO A 201 -15.44 -12.36 7.37
CA PRO A 201 -14.60 -11.85 6.27
C PRO A 201 -13.25 -12.56 6.13
N SER A 202 -12.64 -13.02 7.22
CA SER A 202 -11.36 -13.73 7.20
C SER A 202 -11.45 -15.12 6.54
N LEU A 203 -12.65 -15.71 6.46
CA LEU A 203 -12.89 -17.03 5.91
C LEU A 203 -13.30 -17.02 4.43
N LYS A 204 -13.53 -15.86 3.83
CA LYS A 204 -14.15 -15.71 2.50
C LYS A 204 -13.53 -16.60 1.41
N TYR A 205 -12.22 -16.62 1.28
CA TYR A 205 -11.54 -17.45 0.27
C TYR A 205 -11.49 -18.93 0.64
N GLN A 206 -11.53 -19.28 1.92
CA GLN A 206 -11.68 -20.69 2.35
C GLN A 206 -13.06 -21.24 1.98
N ILE A 207 -14.12 -20.46 2.17
CA ILE A 207 -15.49 -20.79 1.78
C ILE A 207 -15.58 -20.97 0.25
N LEU A 208 -14.97 -20.10 -0.54
CA LEU A 208 -14.90 -20.27 -1.99
C LEU A 208 -14.09 -21.52 -2.38
N ALA A 209 -12.97 -21.78 -1.73
CA ALA A 209 -12.12 -22.95 -2.02
C ALA A 209 -12.84 -24.27 -1.74
N LYS A 210 -13.61 -24.36 -0.63
CA LYS A 210 -14.44 -25.52 -0.30
C LYS A 210 -15.66 -25.68 -1.19
N GLY A 211 -15.96 -24.70 -2.06
CA GLY A 211 -17.14 -24.72 -2.91
C GLY A 211 -18.46 -24.45 -2.17
N GLU A 212 -18.42 -23.90 -0.96
CA GLU A 212 -19.61 -23.50 -0.19
C GLU A 212 -20.19 -22.17 -0.69
N GLY A 213 -19.36 -21.34 -1.33
CA GLY A 213 -19.71 -20.12 -2.05
C GLY A 213 -19.10 -20.10 -3.44
N ASP A 214 -19.65 -19.27 -4.31
CA ASP A 214 -19.19 -19.08 -5.69
C ASP A 214 -18.59 -17.68 -5.89
N ILE A 215 -19.11 -16.70 -5.16
CA ILE A 215 -18.68 -15.30 -5.14
C ILE A 215 -18.58 -14.78 -3.71
N THR A 216 -17.77 -13.73 -3.51
CA THR A 216 -17.66 -12.98 -2.25
C THR A 216 -17.29 -11.52 -2.52
N PRO A 217 -17.62 -10.56 -1.64
CA PRO A 217 -17.06 -9.20 -1.71
C PRO A 217 -15.54 -9.24 -1.60
N ALA A 218 -14.85 -8.41 -2.36
CA ALA A 218 -13.40 -8.35 -2.41
C ALA A 218 -12.91 -6.95 -2.79
N SER A 219 -11.68 -6.61 -2.39
CA SER A 219 -10.94 -5.51 -3.01
C SER A 219 -10.27 -5.96 -4.30
N THR A 220 -10.17 -5.07 -5.27
CA THR A 220 -9.63 -5.41 -6.61
C THR A 220 -8.12 -5.70 -6.60
N THR A 221 -7.41 -5.38 -5.53
CA THR A 221 -5.97 -5.64 -5.38
C THR A 221 -5.63 -6.85 -4.50
N GLU A 222 -6.62 -7.60 -4.02
CA GLU A 222 -6.38 -8.76 -3.14
C GLU A 222 -5.47 -9.81 -3.81
N GLY A 223 -4.51 -10.32 -3.05
CA GLY A 223 -3.49 -11.27 -3.54
C GLY A 223 -4.07 -12.58 -4.07
N GLN A 224 -5.18 -13.03 -3.53
CA GLN A 224 -5.88 -14.24 -3.97
C GLN A 224 -6.34 -14.15 -5.43
N LEU A 225 -6.59 -12.95 -5.95
CA LEU A 225 -6.96 -12.73 -7.36
C LEU A 225 -5.80 -13.05 -8.32
N ALA A 226 -4.55 -12.93 -7.86
CA ALA A 226 -3.37 -13.31 -8.65
C ALA A 226 -3.10 -14.81 -8.71
N THR A 227 -3.89 -15.65 -8.00
CA THR A 227 -3.71 -17.11 -8.01
C THR A 227 -4.27 -17.79 -9.25
N GLY A 228 -5.08 -17.10 -10.04
CA GLY A 228 -5.83 -17.67 -11.17
C GLY A 228 -7.06 -18.50 -10.77
N LYS A 229 -7.24 -18.78 -9.46
CA LYS A 229 -8.42 -19.50 -8.94
C LYS A 229 -9.66 -18.60 -8.87
N TYR A 230 -9.43 -17.30 -8.74
CA TYR A 230 -10.45 -16.25 -8.62
C TYR A 230 -10.09 -15.07 -9.49
N PHE A 231 -11.07 -14.24 -9.82
CA PHE A 231 -10.85 -12.90 -10.39
C PHE A 231 -11.97 -11.95 -9.95
N ALA A 232 -11.70 -10.66 -9.95
CA ALA A 232 -12.71 -9.64 -9.70
C ALA A 232 -13.57 -9.44 -10.96
N LEU A 233 -14.90 -9.43 -10.78
CA LEU A 233 -15.83 -9.12 -11.86
C LEU A 233 -15.67 -7.67 -12.30
N THR A 234 -15.73 -7.43 -13.59
CA THR A 234 -15.70 -6.07 -14.13
C THR A 234 -16.99 -5.32 -13.76
N ASP A 235 -16.83 -4.18 -13.12
CA ASP A 235 -17.93 -3.23 -12.85
C ASP A 235 -18.20 -2.40 -14.11
N ASN A 236 -18.99 -2.95 -15.03
CA ASN A 236 -19.22 -2.37 -16.36
C ASN A 236 -20.19 -1.18 -16.37
N LYS A 237 -20.77 -0.82 -15.20
CA LYS A 237 -21.55 0.43 -15.02
C LYS A 237 -20.86 1.44 -14.10
N HIS A 238 -19.62 1.18 -13.71
CA HIS A 238 -18.80 2.07 -12.88
C HIS A 238 -19.50 2.50 -11.58
N PHE A 239 -20.15 1.54 -10.91
CA PHE A 239 -20.85 1.77 -9.65
C PHE A 239 -19.87 2.14 -8.54
N TRP A 240 -18.74 1.41 -8.44
CA TRP A 240 -17.72 1.73 -7.46
C TRP A 240 -16.79 2.84 -7.96
N PRO A 241 -16.56 3.87 -7.14
CA PRO A 241 -15.60 4.91 -7.47
C PRO A 241 -14.16 4.37 -7.46
N ALA A 242 -13.26 5.08 -8.13
CA ALA A 242 -11.84 4.73 -8.14
C ALA A 242 -11.17 5.05 -6.79
N TYR A 243 -10.37 4.10 -6.31
CA TYR A 243 -9.49 4.21 -5.14
C TYR A 243 -8.03 4.03 -5.59
N ASN A 244 -7.55 4.91 -6.46
CA ASN A 244 -6.18 4.83 -6.93
C ASN A 244 -5.19 5.14 -5.80
N LEU A 245 -4.15 4.30 -5.70
CA LEU A 245 -3.03 4.49 -4.77
C LEU A 245 -2.34 5.83 -5.05
N VAL A 246 -2.09 6.63 -4.01
CA VAL A 246 -1.48 7.94 -4.13
C VAL A 246 -0.60 8.28 -2.93
N PRO A 247 0.61 8.86 -3.14
CA PRO A 247 1.38 9.41 -2.02
C PRO A 247 0.68 10.63 -1.43
N LEU A 248 0.34 10.58 -0.15
CA LEU A 248 -0.09 11.76 0.60
C LEU A 248 1.11 12.26 1.43
N VAL A 249 1.54 13.49 1.16
CA VAL A 249 2.82 14.04 1.64
C VAL A 249 2.59 15.40 2.30
N ARG A 250 3.31 15.69 3.38
CA ARG A 250 3.35 17.03 3.97
C ARG A 250 4.05 18.02 3.04
N ASN A 251 3.50 19.23 2.92
CA ASN A 251 4.09 20.27 2.08
C ASN A 251 5.52 20.63 2.51
N GLN A 252 5.79 20.64 3.83
CA GLN A 252 7.13 20.90 4.35
C GLN A 252 8.14 19.83 3.91
N THR A 253 7.76 18.56 3.97
CA THR A 253 8.62 17.46 3.52
C THR A 253 9.04 17.60 2.04
N LEU A 254 8.12 18.08 1.19
CA LEU A 254 8.42 18.35 -0.23
C LEU A 254 9.32 19.56 -0.45
N LYS A 255 9.30 20.54 0.45
CA LYS A 255 10.23 21.70 0.43
C LYS A 255 11.63 21.26 0.84
N ASP A 256 11.73 20.49 1.92
CA ASP A 256 13.00 20.02 2.49
C ASP A 256 13.66 18.93 1.61
N ASN A 257 12.85 18.19 0.83
CA ASN A 257 13.27 17.05 0.01
C ASN A 257 12.64 17.13 -1.39
N PRO A 258 12.96 18.10 -2.25
CA PRO A 258 12.26 18.35 -3.51
C PRO A 258 12.37 17.20 -4.52
N GLY A 259 13.45 16.40 -4.45
CA GLY A 259 13.71 15.29 -5.36
C GLY A 259 12.81 14.07 -5.16
N ILE A 260 12.16 13.91 -3.97
CA ILE A 260 11.33 12.71 -3.69
C ILE A 260 10.16 12.56 -4.66
N LYS A 261 9.63 13.67 -5.20
CA LYS A 261 8.55 13.63 -6.21
C LYS A 261 8.96 12.83 -7.45
N LYS A 262 10.22 12.95 -7.89
CA LYS A 262 10.74 12.24 -9.07
C LYS A 262 10.86 10.74 -8.78
N VAL A 263 11.38 10.39 -7.59
CA VAL A 263 11.51 9.00 -7.15
C VAL A 263 10.14 8.32 -7.07
N LEU A 264 9.20 8.91 -6.31
CA LEU A 264 7.86 8.36 -6.14
C LEU A 264 7.12 8.23 -7.47
N LYS A 265 7.19 9.24 -8.34
CA LYS A 265 6.58 9.18 -9.69
C LYS A 265 7.12 8.03 -10.54
N LYS A 266 8.43 7.73 -10.45
CA LYS A 266 9.06 6.62 -11.21
C LYS A 266 8.51 5.27 -10.73
N ILE A 267 8.31 5.11 -9.42
CA ILE A 267 7.80 3.91 -8.79
C ILE A 267 6.30 3.75 -9.09
N ASP A 268 5.50 4.75 -8.77
CA ASP A 268 4.05 4.66 -8.77
C ASP A 268 3.49 4.34 -10.17
N ARG A 269 4.14 4.79 -11.24
CA ARG A 269 3.75 4.42 -12.61
C ARG A 269 3.80 2.92 -12.89
N LYS A 270 4.57 2.13 -12.13
CA LYS A 270 4.69 0.67 -12.27
C LYS A 270 3.72 -0.09 -11.36
N LEU A 271 3.14 0.58 -10.37
CA LEU A 271 2.19 -0.01 -9.42
C LEU A 271 0.78 -0.03 -10.04
N THR A 272 0.57 -0.98 -10.96
CA THR A 272 -0.76 -1.27 -11.54
C THR A 272 -1.57 -2.15 -10.59
N THR A 273 -2.89 -2.26 -10.79
CA THR A 273 -3.75 -3.18 -10.02
C THR A 273 -3.21 -4.63 -10.08
N THR A 274 -2.81 -5.09 -11.26
CA THR A 274 -2.22 -6.44 -11.42
C THR A 274 -0.89 -6.58 -10.67
N GLU A 275 -0.06 -5.54 -10.66
CA GLU A 275 1.21 -5.58 -9.93
C GLU A 275 0.97 -5.60 -8.41
N LEU A 276 0.03 -4.80 -7.91
CA LEU A 276 -0.37 -4.83 -6.50
C LEU A 276 -0.92 -6.20 -6.10
N GLN A 277 -1.78 -6.82 -6.94
CA GLN A 277 -2.24 -8.20 -6.70
C GLN A 277 -1.08 -9.20 -6.55
N LYS A 278 -0.06 -9.12 -7.42
CA LYS A 278 1.12 -10.00 -7.36
C LYS A 278 1.93 -9.78 -6.09
N LEU A 279 2.12 -8.53 -5.70
CA LEU A 279 2.84 -8.17 -4.48
C LEU A 279 2.08 -8.64 -3.23
N ASN A 280 0.78 -8.37 -3.18
CA ASN A 280 -0.09 -8.80 -2.09
C ASN A 280 -0.13 -10.34 -2.00
N LYS A 281 -0.16 -11.06 -3.15
CA LYS A 281 -0.09 -12.52 -3.16
C LYS A 281 1.15 -13.05 -2.46
N LYS A 282 2.32 -12.49 -2.73
CA LYS A 282 3.57 -12.92 -2.08
C LYS A 282 3.50 -12.83 -0.55
N VAL A 283 2.83 -11.80 -0.03
CA VAL A 283 2.68 -11.62 1.42
C VAL A 283 1.51 -12.43 1.97
N ASP A 284 0.30 -12.25 1.42
CA ASP A 284 -0.95 -12.75 2.00
C ASP A 284 -1.23 -14.23 1.68
N VAL A 285 -0.64 -14.77 0.61
CA VAL A 285 -0.85 -16.15 0.16
C VAL A 285 0.41 -16.98 0.31
N ASP A 286 1.57 -16.43 -0.10
CA ASP A 286 2.84 -17.17 -0.11
C ASP A 286 3.61 -16.97 1.22
N GLY A 287 3.14 -16.12 2.15
CA GLY A 287 3.69 -15.94 3.50
C GLY A 287 5.04 -15.21 3.57
N GLN A 288 5.45 -14.51 2.51
CA GLN A 288 6.71 -13.77 2.50
C GLN A 288 6.60 -12.49 3.34
N SER A 289 7.73 -12.00 3.88
CA SER A 289 7.74 -10.71 4.56
C SER A 289 7.54 -9.57 3.56
N TYR A 290 6.80 -8.55 3.93
CA TYR A 290 6.60 -7.37 3.06
C TYR A 290 7.92 -6.65 2.76
N GLN A 291 8.91 -6.72 3.67
CA GLN A 291 10.24 -6.15 3.46
C GLN A 291 10.99 -6.86 2.33
N SER A 292 11.01 -8.20 2.34
CA SER A 292 11.65 -8.98 1.28
C SER A 292 10.97 -8.74 -0.06
N VAL A 293 9.65 -8.77 -0.10
CA VAL A 293 8.85 -8.52 -1.32
C VAL A 293 9.14 -7.14 -1.90
N ALA A 294 9.22 -6.11 -1.06
CA ALA A 294 9.50 -4.74 -1.47
C ALA A 294 10.94 -4.59 -1.99
N LYS A 295 11.92 -5.17 -1.27
CA LYS A 295 13.33 -5.15 -1.66
C LYS A 295 13.52 -5.78 -3.04
N ASP A 296 13.01 -7.00 -3.25
CA ASP A 296 13.10 -7.72 -4.53
C ASP A 296 12.46 -6.91 -5.67
N TRP A 297 11.35 -6.24 -5.38
CA TRP A 297 10.68 -5.40 -6.36
C TRP A 297 11.50 -4.17 -6.73
N VAL A 298 12.10 -3.49 -5.75
CA VAL A 298 12.97 -2.32 -5.98
C VAL A 298 14.23 -2.71 -6.74
N ASP A 299 14.88 -3.80 -6.39
CA ASP A 299 16.09 -4.27 -7.06
C ASP A 299 15.83 -4.58 -8.55
N LYS A 300 14.64 -5.09 -8.88
CA LYS A 300 14.23 -5.40 -10.26
C LYS A 300 13.72 -4.19 -11.04
N ASN A 301 13.10 -3.21 -10.39
CA ASN A 301 12.29 -2.20 -11.08
C ASN A 301 12.82 -0.78 -10.93
N TYR A 302 13.70 -0.52 -9.98
CA TYR A 302 14.24 0.79 -9.67
C TYR A 302 15.77 0.83 -9.76
#